data_8105ce5509967032a1d0bebb4da757c1
#
_entry.id   8105ce5509967032a1d0bebb4da757c1
#
_cell.length_a   1.000
_cell.length_b   1.000
_cell.length_c   1.000
_cell.angle_alpha   90.00
_cell.angle_beta   90.00
_cell.angle_gamma   90.00
#
_symmetry.space_group_name_H-M   'P 1'
#
loop_
_entity.id
_entity.type
_entity.pdbx_description
1 polymer ?
#
loop_
_entity_poly.entity_id
_entity_poly.type
_entity_poly.pdbx_seq_one_letter_code
_entity_poly.pdbx_strand_id
1 'polypeptide(L)'
;MQAKEIFTFENLLEAHKMCRRSKQHKRGTILFEIALGVNLCKLAKELADKTYKLGKYRVFEIYDPKRRLIEALPYKDRVVLMCFCRNVLEPVLERRLIYDNAASRIGKGTDFAITRLHGFMHRMFINGGSEGYFLKCDIAKYFQNINHDILLKKLKRCGFSEDEMWFMNQVIRSHPEQGLPLGNQTSQWFALLYLDEVDRLIKEKLRAPYYIRYMDDFVLLSESKEFLQKCRAEIQKVCAEKLKLSLNNKTQIGKIKNGVDFLGFNHKLTVSGKIVKSLRASAK
;
A
#
# COMPACT_ATOMS: atom_id res chain seq x y z
N MET A 1 -21.37 5.94 -5.96
CA MET A 1 -21.78 5.75 -7.39
C MET A 1 -22.50 4.43 -7.52
N GLN A 2 -23.41 4.28 -8.50
CA GLN A 2 -24.03 2.99 -8.81
C GLN A 2 -23.07 2.12 -9.66
N ALA A 3 -23.21 0.79 -9.57
CA ALA A 3 -22.33 -0.13 -10.31
C ALA A 3 -22.32 0.13 -11.82
N LYS A 4 -23.48 0.44 -12.41
CA LYS A 4 -23.64 0.79 -13.84
C LYS A 4 -22.87 2.07 -14.26
N GLU A 5 -22.64 3.00 -13.33
CA GLU A 5 -21.89 4.24 -13.57
C GLU A 5 -20.38 4.01 -13.45
N ILE A 6 -19.97 3.08 -12.58
CA ILE A 6 -18.57 2.73 -12.36
C ILE A 6 -18.03 1.91 -13.52
N PHE A 7 -18.76 0.87 -13.92
CA PHE A 7 -18.32 -0.14 -14.87
C PHE A 7 -18.93 0.05 -16.26
N THR A 8 -18.88 1.29 -16.79
CA THR A 8 -19.28 1.57 -18.16
C THR A 8 -18.31 0.91 -19.16
N PHE A 9 -18.73 0.77 -20.40
CA PHE A 9 -17.86 0.28 -21.48
C PHE A 9 -16.56 1.11 -21.57
N GLU A 10 -16.69 2.44 -21.53
CA GLU A 10 -15.59 3.39 -21.63
C GLU A 10 -14.60 3.23 -20.49
N ASN A 11 -15.08 3.16 -19.24
CA ASN A 11 -14.25 2.99 -18.07
C ASN A 11 -13.51 1.64 -18.08
N LEU A 12 -14.17 0.57 -18.52
CA LEU A 12 -13.56 -0.75 -18.66
C LEU A 12 -12.54 -0.77 -19.81
N LEU A 13 -12.80 -0.05 -20.91
CA LEU A 13 -11.86 0.07 -22.04
C LEU A 13 -10.58 0.82 -21.60
N GLU A 14 -10.71 1.92 -20.87
CA GLU A 14 -9.55 2.64 -20.33
C GLU A 14 -8.75 1.78 -19.33
N ALA A 15 -9.43 1.05 -18.45
CA ALA A 15 -8.79 0.10 -17.56
C ALA A 15 -8.05 -1.02 -18.32
N HIS A 16 -8.65 -1.54 -19.40
CA HIS A 16 -8.00 -2.50 -20.29
C HIS A 16 -6.71 -1.91 -20.90
N LYS A 17 -6.76 -0.70 -21.46
CA LYS A 17 -5.57 -0.03 -22.03
C LYS A 17 -4.44 0.08 -20.99
N MET A 18 -4.76 0.34 -19.73
CA MET A 18 -3.77 0.36 -18.64
C MET A 18 -3.23 -1.03 -18.33
N CYS A 19 -4.09 -2.03 -18.22
CA CYS A 19 -3.70 -3.41 -17.88
C CYS A 19 -2.83 -4.06 -18.96
N ARG A 20 -3.01 -3.69 -20.23
CA ARG A 20 -2.24 -4.27 -21.36
C ARG A 20 -0.82 -3.72 -21.52
N ARG A 21 -0.51 -2.55 -20.93
CA ARG A 21 0.83 -1.95 -21.04
C ARG A 21 1.91 -2.96 -20.63
N SER A 22 2.90 -3.16 -21.50
CA SER A 22 3.99 -4.13 -21.38
C SER A 22 3.55 -5.58 -21.22
N LYS A 23 2.27 -5.93 -21.58
CA LYS A 23 1.70 -7.27 -21.43
C LYS A 23 0.91 -7.72 -22.66
N GLN A 24 1.06 -7.04 -23.80
CA GLN A 24 0.35 -7.33 -25.05
C GLN A 24 0.59 -8.77 -25.54
N HIS A 25 1.79 -9.29 -25.34
CA HIS A 25 2.21 -10.64 -25.72
C HIS A 25 1.73 -11.74 -24.75
N LYS A 26 1.10 -11.40 -23.63
CA LYS A 26 0.62 -12.40 -22.69
C LYS A 26 -0.66 -13.05 -23.17
N ARG A 27 -0.73 -14.39 -23.14
CA ARG A 27 -1.88 -15.18 -23.61
C ARG A 27 -3.23 -14.65 -23.11
N GLY A 28 -3.32 -14.30 -21.82
CA GLY A 28 -4.59 -13.79 -21.25
C GLY A 28 -5.01 -12.44 -21.85
N THR A 29 -4.07 -11.57 -22.22
CA THR A 29 -4.34 -10.30 -22.89
C THR A 29 -4.82 -10.57 -24.33
N ILE A 30 -4.09 -11.39 -25.08
CA ILE A 30 -4.43 -11.73 -26.47
C ILE A 30 -5.85 -12.34 -26.56
N LEU A 31 -6.13 -13.35 -25.73
CA LEU A 31 -7.46 -13.99 -25.72
C LEU A 31 -8.60 -13.03 -25.38
N PHE A 32 -8.34 -12.05 -24.50
CA PHE A 32 -9.33 -11.04 -24.17
C PHE A 32 -9.55 -10.05 -25.32
N GLU A 33 -8.50 -9.70 -26.06
CA GLU A 33 -8.52 -8.75 -27.18
C GLU A 33 -9.19 -9.31 -28.44
N ILE A 34 -9.16 -10.64 -28.68
CA ILE A 34 -9.83 -11.28 -29.83
C ILE A 34 -11.30 -10.88 -29.91
N ALA A 35 -12.00 -10.78 -28.78
CA ALA A 35 -13.40 -10.37 -28.73
C ALA A 35 -13.60 -9.19 -27.77
N LEU A 36 -12.73 -8.18 -27.87
CA LEU A 36 -12.64 -7.09 -26.89
C LEU A 36 -13.99 -6.43 -26.62
N GLY A 37 -14.70 -5.98 -27.65
CA GLY A 37 -15.99 -5.31 -27.51
C GLY A 37 -17.02 -6.18 -26.80
N VAL A 38 -17.15 -7.44 -27.21
CA VAL A 38 -18.07 -8.41 -26.61
C VAL A 38 -17.71 -8.67 -25.15
N ASN A 39 -16.42 -8.85 -24.83
CA ASN A 39 -15.95 -9.08 -23.49
C ASN A 39 -16.22 -7.88 -22.56
N LEU A 40 -16.00 -6.65 -23.03
CA LEU A 40 -16.26 -5.44 -22.25
C LEU A 40 -17.76 -5.24 -22.03
N CYS A 41 -18.61 -5.40 -23.06
CA CYS A 41 -20.07 -5.32 -22.91
C CYS A 41 -20.60 -6.37 -21.91
N LYS A 42 -20.10 -7.60 -22.01
CA LYS A 42 -20.48 -8.68 -21.07
C LYS A 42 -20.10 -8.32 -19.63
N LEU A 43 -18.86 -7.83 -19.39
CA LEU A 43 -18.42 -7.40 -18.07
C LEU A 43 -19.26 -6.26 -17.54
N ALA A 44 -19.54 -5.22 -18.35
CA ALA A 44 -20.37 -4.10 -17.95
C ALA A 44 -21.76 -4.56 -17.51
N LYS A 45 -22.39 -5.47 -18.26
CA LYS A 45 -23.69 -6.04 -17.94
C LYS A 45 -23.65 -6.87 -16.65
N GLU A 46 -22.71 -7.82 -16.53
CA GLU A 46 -22.58 -8.67 -15.34
C GLU A 46 -22.38 -7.85 -14.06
N LEU A 47 -21.62 -6.73 -14.13
CA LEU A 47 -21.35 -5.84 -13.02
C LEU A 47 -22.54 -4.94 -12.68
N ALA A 48 -23.25 -4.43 -13.69
CA ALA A 48 -24.47 -3.65 -13.51
C ALA A 48 -25.59 -4.48 -12.85
N ASP A 49 -25.74 -5.73 -13.31
CA ASP A 49 -26.75 -6.69 -12.81
C ASP A 49 -26.31 -7.38 -11.50
N LYS A 50 -25.10 -7.07 -10.98
CA LYS A 50 -24.49 -7.69 -9.78
C LYS A 50 -24.35 -9.22 -9.86
N THR A 51 -24.29 -9.76 -11.07
CA THR A 51 -24.11 -11.21 -11.34
C THR A 51 -22.65 -11.60 -11.56
N TYR A 52 -21.76 -10.58 -11.66
CA TYR A 52 -20.34 -10.78 -11.83
C TYR A 52 -19.73 -11.59 -10.68
N LYS A 53 -18.87 -12.55 -11.04
CA LYS A 53 -18.08 -13.35 -10.09
C LYS A 53 -16.60 -13.31 -10.47
N LEU A 54 -15.76 -13.09 -9.47
CA LEU A 54 -14.31 -13.17 -9.62
C LEU A 54 -13.90 -14.58 -10.06
N GLY A 55 -12.93 -14.64 -10.95
CA GLY A 55 -12.30 -15.89 -11.37
C GLY A 55 -11.42 -16.51 -10.28
N LYS A 56 -10.95 -17.73 -10.52
CA LYS A 56 -10.04 -18.42 -9.61
C LYS A 56 -8.63 -17.82 -9.69
N TYR A 57 -7.99 -17.67 -8.55
CA TYR A 57 -6.60 -17.25 -8.46
C TYR A 57 -5.65 -18.32 -9.03
N ARG A 58 -4.68 -17.88 -9.80
CA ARG A 58 -3.49 -18.64 -10.13
C ARG A 58 -2.39 -18.28 -9.15
N VAL A 59 -1.89 -19.26 -8.42
CA VAL A 59 -0.85 -19.08 -7.41
C VAL A 59 0.49 -19.48 -8.00
N PHE A 60 1.53 -18.65 -7.83
CA PHE A 60 2.90 -18.94 -8.22
C PHE A 60 3.89 -18.18 -7.33
N GLU A 61 5.12 -18.66 -7.29
CA GLU A 61 6.18 -18.06 -6.50
C GLU A 61 7.07 -17.16 -7.36
N ILE A 62 7.51 -16.06 -6.77
CA ILE A 62 8.58 -15.22 -7.30
C ILE A 62 9.70 -15.10 -6.26
N TYR A 63 10.94 -14.94 -6.75
CA TYR A 63 12.13 -14.79 -5.94
C TYR A 63 12.83 -13.48 -6.32
N ASP A 64 12.35 -12.35 -5.78
CA ASP A 64 12.93 -11.02 -6.07
C ASP A 64 12.71 -10.06 -4.89
N PRO A 65 13.74 -9.79 -4.10
CA PRO A 65 14.88 -10.64 -3.67
C PRO A 65 14.46 -11.73 -2.67
N LYS A 66 13.20 -11.75 -2.24
CA LYS A 66 12.63 -12.71 -1.28
C LYS A 66 11.56 -13.55 -1.96
N ARG A 67 11.45 -14.80 -1.51
CA ARG A 67 10.32 -15.66 -1.89
C ARG A 67 9.00 -15.01 -1.52
N ARG A 68 8.13 -14.85 -2.51
CA ARG A 68 6.77 -14.32 -2.35
C ARG A 68 5.79 -15.20 -3.10
N LEU A 69 4.69 -15.53 -2.47
CA LEU A 69 3.57 -16.17 -3.11
C LEU A 69 2.70 -15.09 -3.78
N ILE A 70 2.55 -15.18 -5.09
CA ILE A 70 1.71 -14.26 -5.87
C ILE A 70 0.43 -14.96 -6.25
N GLU A 71 -0.68 -14.30 -6.01
CA GLU A 71 -2.03 -14.75 -6.32
C GLU A 71 -2.61 -13.84 -7.40
N ALA A 72 -2.60 -14.31 -8.63
CA ALA A 72 -3.01 -13.53 -9.78
C ALA A 72 -4.39 -13.95 -10.29
N LEU A 73 -5.28 -13.00 -10.45
CA LEU A 73 -6.57 -13.20 -11.10
C LEU A 73 -6.43 -13.31 -12.63
N PRO A 74 -7.39 -13.94 -13.32
CA PRO A 74 -7.53 -13.89 -14.78
C PRO A 74 -7.49 -12.46 -15.30
N TYR A 75 -7.15 -12.30 -16.58
CA TYR A 75 -6.98 -10.98 -17.18
C TYR A 75 -8.25 -10.11 -17.11
N LYS A 76 -9.43 -10.68 -17.37
CA LYS A 76 -10.71 -9.99 -17.27
C LYS A 76 -10.93 -9.34 -15.90
N ASP A 77 -10.60 -10.07 -14.82
CA ASP A 77 -10.80 -9.60 -13.45
C ASP A 77 -9.82 -8.48 -13.11
N ARG A 78 -8.58 -8.54 -13.64
CA ARG A 78 -7.62 -7.44 -13.49
C ARG A 78 -8.09 -6.16 -14.16
N VAL A 79 -8.79 -6.25 -15.31
CA VAL A 79 -9.43 -5.09 -15.94
C VAL A 79 -10.52 -4.51 -15.05
N VAL A 80 -11.36 -5.35 -14.47
CA VAL A 80 -12.43 -4.91 -13.54
C VAL A 80 -11.84 -4.27 -12.30
N LEU A 81 -10.83 -4.90 -11.67
CA LEU A 81 -10.17 -4.32 -10.49
C LEU A 81 -9.48 -3.00 -10.79
N MET A 82 -8.84 -2.86 -11.97
CA MET A 82 -8.21 -1.61 -12.40
C MET A 82 -9.27 -0.51 -12.60
N CYS A 83 -10.39 -0.84 -13.25
CA CYS A 83 -11.52 0.07 -13.43
C CYS A 83 -12.03 0.58 -12.08
N PHE A 84 -12.25 -0.32 -11.13
CA PHE A 84 -12.71 0.04 -9.79
C PHE A 84 -11.69 0.89 -9.01
N CYS A 85 -10.41 0.54 -9.09
CA CYS A 85 -9.35 1.32 -8.45
C CYS A 85 -9.34 2.77 -8.95
N ARG A 86 -9.37 2.97 -10.26
CA ARG A 86 -9.26 4.30 -10.88
C ARG A 86 -10.48 5.19 -10.65
N ASN A 87 -11.68 4.61 -10.73
CA ASN A 87 -12.91 5.38 -10.68
C ASN A 87 -13.50 5.52 -9.26
N VAL A 88 -13.10 4.63 -8.31
CA VAL A 88 -13.69 4.58 -6.97
C VAL A 88 -12.64 4.73 -5.87
N LEU A 89 -11.70 3.77 -5.77
CA LEU A 89 -10.79 3.74 -4.63
C LEU A 89 -9.82 4.92 -4.61
N GLU A 90 -9.17 5.19 -5.74
CA GLU A 90 -8.16 6.24 -5.86
C GLU A 90 -8.73 7.63 -5.54
N PRO A 91 -9.85 8.10 -6.15
CA PRO A 91 -10.38 9.44 -5.87
C PRO A 91 -10.79 9.64 -4.41
N VAL A 92 -11.30 8.59 -3.75
CA VAL A 92 -11.77 8.67 -2.36
C VAL A 92 -10.61 8.55 -1.38
N LEU A 93 -9.73 7.55 -1.56
CA LEU A 93 -8.69 7.24 -0.60
C LEU A 93 -7.51 8.20 -0.68
N GLU A 94 -7.18 8.72 -1.89
CA GLU A 94 -6.10 9.70 -2.06
C GLU A 94 -6.28 10.94 -1.16
N ARG A 95 -7.51 11.41 -0.99
CA ARG A 95 -7.84 12.56 -0.14
C ARG A 95 -7.74 12.27 1.36
N ARG A 96 -7.77 11.00 1.75
CA ARG A 96 -7.74 10.57 3.15
C ARG A 96 -6.35 10.27 3.66
N LEU A 97 -5.49 9.77 2.78
CA LEU A 97 -4.14 9.37 3.16
C LEU A 97 -3.26 10.58 3.42
N ILE A 98 -2.42 10.49 4.46
CA ILE A 98 -1.43 11.54 4.76
C ILE A 98 -0.49 11.80 3.58
N TYR A 99 0.07 13.01 3.51
CA TYR A 99 1.03 13.38 2.46
C TYR A 99 2.23 12.43 2.42
N ASP A 100 2.77 12.05 3.58
CA ASP A 100 3.98 11.23 3.73
C ASP A 100 3.72 9.71 3.63
N ASN A 101 2.60 9.30 3.05
CA ASN A 101 2.34 7.92 2.61
C ASN A 101 2.71 7.82 1.12
N ALA A 102 3.76 7.05 0.81
CA ALA A 102 4.44 7.11 -0.49
C ALA A 102 4.13 5.96 -1.46
N ALA A 103 3.57 4.85 -1.00
CA ALA A 103 3.38 3.67 -1.83
C ALA A 103 2.12 3.76 -2.71
N SER A 104 2.19 3.20 -3.92
CA SER A 104 1.06 2.98 -4.85
C SER A 104 0.19 4.21 -5.17
N ARG A 105 0.74 5.41 -5.04
CA ARG A 105 0.07 6.69 -5.32
C ARG A 105 0.72 7.38 -6.52
N ILE A 106 -0.08 8.09 -7.32
CA ILE A 106 0.42 8.84 -8.49
C ILE A 106 1.34 9.97 -8.02
N GLY A 107 2.46 10.14 -8.71
CA GLY A 107 3.46 11.15 -8.37
C GLY A 107 4.28 10.85 -7.11
N LYS A 108 4.10 9.67 -6.51
CA LYS A 108 4.86 9.19 -5.37
C LYS A 108 5.62 7.90 -5.72
N GLY A 109 6.07 7.16 -4.76
CA GLY A 109 6.84 5.94 -4.99
C GLY A 109 8.15 5.95 -4.20
N THR A 110 9.08 5.10 -4.61
CA THR A 110 10.36 4.90 -3.92
C THR A 110 11.19 6.18 -3.87
N ASP A 111 11.30 6.89 -5.00
CA ASP A 111 12.11 8.11 -5.08
C ASP A 111 11.53 9.23 -4.22
N PHE A 112 10.20 9.41 -4.25
CA PHE A 112 9.51 10.33 -3.36
C PHE A 112 9.82 10.01 -1.89
N ALA A 113 9.67 8.74 -1.47
CA ALA A 113 9.89 8.32 -0.09
C ALA A 113 11.34 8.58 0.37
N ILE A 114 12.32 8.27 -0.47
CA ILE A 114 13.74 8.51 -0.19
C ILE A 114 14.03 10.02 -0.10
N THR A 115 13.53 10.80 -1.04
CA THR A 115 13.69 12.27 -1.03
C THR A 115 13.07 12.89 0.23
N ARG A 116 11.89 12.41 0.65
CA ARG A 116 11.27 12.87 1.90
C ARG A 116 12.10 12.51 3.13
N LEU A 117 12.60 11.27 3.21
CA LEU A 117 13.49 10.84 4.30
C LEU A 117 14.75 11.72 4.36
N HIS A 118 15.41 11.97 3.22
CA HIS A 118 16.57 12.84 3.15
C HIS A 118 16.26 14.29 3.59
N GLY A 119 15.11 14.83 3.17
CA GLY A 119 14.67 16.15 3.62
C GLY A 119 14.43 16.23 5.12
N PHE A 120 13.95 15.15 5.74
CA PHE A 120 13.80 15.07 7.20
C PHE A 120 15.14 14.97 7.91
N MET A 121 16.06 14.14 7.42
CA MET A 121 17.41 14.03 7.97
C MET A 121 18.16 15.37 7.89
N HIS A 122 18.03 16.08 6.77
CA HIS A 122 18.65 17.39 6.59
C HIS A 122 18.09 18.45 7.57
N ARG A 123 16.77 18.51 7.75
CA ARG A 123 16.16 19.42 8.72
C ARG A 123 16.58 19.12 10.15
N MET A 124 16.69 17.85 10.53
CA MET A 124 17.21 17.47 11.84
C MET A 124 18.66 17.91 12.01
N PHE A 125 19.48 17.77 10.97
CA PHE A 125 20.87 18.22 11.01
C PHE A 125 20.97 19.73 11.26
N ILE A 126 20.16 20.54 10.60
CA ILE A 126 20.14 22.00 10.80
C ILE A 126 19.73 22.35 12.24
N ASN A 127 18.78 21.63 12.82
CA ASN A 127 18.25 21.95 14.16
C ASN A 127 19.10 21.41 15.31
N GLY A 128 19.72 20.22 15.16
CA GLY A 128 20.39 19.52 16.28
C GLY A 128 21.67 18.77 15.88
N GLY A 129 22.19 18.96 14.66
CA GLY A 129 23.38 18.24 14.18
C GLY A 129 23.10 16.77 13.82
N SER A 130 24.13 15.91 13.93
CA SER A 130 24.04 14.51 13.49
C SER A 130 23.62 13.52 14.58
N GLU A 131 23.31 13.96 15.78
CA GLU A 131 23.09 13.10 16.96
C GLU A 131 21.65 12.61 17.13
N GLY A 132 20.82 12.67 16.11
CA GLY A 132 19.42 12.18 16.15
C GLY A 132 19.28 10.67 16.12
N TYR A 133 18.05 10.24 16.37
CA TYR A 133 17.63 8.84 16.39
C TYR A 133 16.56 8.57 15.34
N PHE A 134 16.48 7.32 14.92
CA PHE A 134 15.37 6.82 14.11
C PHE A 134 14.63 5.68 14.82
N LEU A 135 13.34 5.59 14.60
CA LEU A 135 12.54 4.40 14.83
C LEU A 135 12.13 3.86 13.45
N LYS A 136 12.60 2.67 13.13
CA LYS A 136 12.15 1.92 11.96
C LYS A 136 11.17 0.86 12.41
N CYS A 137 10.00 0.84 11.79
CA CYS A 137 8.97 -0.17 12.00
C CYS A 137 8.71 -0.95 10.71
N ASP A 138 8.36 -2.21 10.88
CA ASP A 138 7.92 -3.14 9.86
C ASP A 138 6.81 -4.02 10.46
N ILE A 139 5.75 -4.31 9.72
CA ILE A 139 4.63 -5.12 10.21
C ILE A 139 4.85 -6.58 9.82
N ALA A 140 4.65 -7.47 10.79
CA ALA A 140 4.81 -8.90 10.55
C ALA A 140 3.74 -9.43 9.59
N LYS A 141 4.17 -10.01 8.44
CA LYS A 141 3.29 -10.64 7.43
C LYS A 141 2.08 -9.77 7.08
N TYR A 142 2.31 -8.48 6.80
CA TYR A 142 1.28 -7.46 6.73
C TYR A 142 0.06 -7.87 5.89
N PHE A 143 0.25 -8.15 4.58
CA PHE A 143 -0.85 -8.50 3.69
C PHE A 143 -1.62 -9.76 4.13
N GLN A 144 -0.95 -10.72 4.73
CA GLN A 144 -1.54 -11.98 5.21
C GLN A 144 -2.37 -11.80 6.49
N ASN A 145 -2.08 -10.75 7.28
CA ASN A 145 -2.69 -10.52 8.58
C ASN A 145 -3.77 -9.41 8.56
N ILE A 146 -4.10 -8.86 7.39
CA ILE A 146 -5.19 -7.88 7.29
C ILE A 146 -6.52 -8.57 7.61
N ASN A 147 -7.20 -8.11 8.66
CA ASN A 147 -8.50 -8.62 9.06
C ASN A 147 -9.60 -8.02 8.18
N HIS A 148 -10.41 -8.87 7.55
CA HIS A 148 -11.45 -8.46 6.61
C HIS A 148 -12.53 -7.60 7.26
N ASP A 149 -12.98 -7.93 8.47
CA ASP A 149 -14.06 -7.19 9.15
C ASP A 149 -13.60 -5.79 9.56
N ILE A 150 -12.37 -5.66 10.05
CA ILE A 150 -11.78 -4.37 10.37
C ILE A 150 -11.65 -3.53 9.09
N LEU A 151 -11.15 -4.13 8.00
CA LEU A 151 -11.02 -3.44 6.71
C LEU A 151 -12.39 -2.96 6.19
N LEU A 152 -13.40 -3.84 6.17
CA LEU A 152 -14.75 -3.49 5.72
C LEU A 152 -15.38 -2.39 6.58
N LYS A 153 -15.17 -2.42 7.91
CA LYS A 153 -15.60 -1.32 8.81
C LYS A 153 -14.91 0.01 8.47
N LYS A 154 -13.61 -0.02 8.14
CA LYS A 154 -12.87 1.18 7.72
C LYS A 154 -13.38 1.71 6.39
N LEU A 155 -13.60 0.85 5.40
CA LEU A 155 -14.16 1.22 4.11
C LEU A 155 -15.56 1.84 4.24
N LYS A 156 -16.44 1.25 5.05
CA LYS A 156 -17.76 1.82 5.33
C LYS A 156 -17.69 3.24 5.88
N ARG A 157 -16.72 3.56 6.72
CA ARG A 157 -16.48 4.92 7.26
C ARG A 157 -15.94 5.90 6.20
N CYS A 158 -15.53 5.42 5.03
CA CYS A 158 -15.09 6.26 3.94
C CYS A 158 -16.24 6.86 3.12
N GLY A 159 -17.48 6.44 3.36
CA GLY A 159 -18.65 6.97 2.67
C GLY A 159 -18.91 6.34 1.30
N PHE A 160 -18.39 5.14 1.08
CA PHE A 160 -18.70 4.38 -0.14
C PHE A 160 -20.17 3.95 -0.18
N SER A 161 -20.77 3.97 -1.38
CA SER A 161 -22.13 3.52 -1.63
C SER A 161 -22.31 2.02 -1.41
N GLU A 162 -23.56 1.55 -1.36
CA GLU A 162 -23.86 0.11 -1.21
C GLU A 162 -23.30 -0.73 -2.36
N ASP A 163 -23.34 -0.22 -3.59
CA ASP A 163 -22.82 -0.92 -4.78
C ASP A 163 -21.28 -1.02 -4.73
N GLU A 164 -20.62 0.06 -4.29
CA GLU A 164 -19.17 0.06 -4.10
C GLU A 164 -18.76 -0.91 -2.97
N MET A 165 -19.52 -0.91 -1.87
CA MET A 165 -19.28 -1.85 -0.76
C MET A 165 -19.57 -3.29 -1.15
N TRP A 166 -20.62 -3.55 -1.96
CA TRP A 166 -20.91 -4.88 -2.51
C TRP A 166 -19.69 -5.43 -3.28
N PHE A 167 -19.14 -4.63 -4.20
CA PHE A 167 -17.99 -5.05 -4.99
C PHE A 167 -16.74 -5.26 -4.13
N MET A 168 -16.45 -4.33 -3.21
CA MET A 168 -15.31 -4.46 -2.29
C MET A 168 -15.42 -5.69 -1.39
N ASN A 169 -16.63 -5.98 -0.87
CA ASN A 169 -16.85 -7.16 -0.06
C ASN A 169 -16.59 -8.44 -0.84
N GLN A 170 -17.04 -8.53 -2.10
CA GLN A 170 -16.76 -9.66 -2.98
C GLN A 170 -15.25 -9.85 -3.21
N VAL A 171 -14.53 -8.75 -3.47
CA VAL A 171 -13.07 -8.80 -3.69
C VAL A 171 -12.32 -9.20 -2.42
N ILE A 172 -12.66 -8.63 -1.27
CA ILE A 172 -12.00 -8.92 0.00
C ILE A 172 -12.27 -10.36 0.44
N ARG A 173 -13.53 -10.81 0.36
CA ARG A 173 -13.94 -12.17 0.74
C ARG A 173 -13.57 -13.25 -0.29
N SER A 174 -13.02 -12.87 -1.45
CA SER A 174 -12.48 -13.84 -2.40
C SER A 174 -11.21 -14.54 -1.88
N HIS A 175 -10.58 -13.98 -0.87
CA HIS A 175 -9.49 -14.60 -0.12
C HIS A 175 -10.06 -15.26 1.16
N PRO A 176 -9.66 -16.49 1.51
CA PRO A 176 -10.21 -17.18 2.66
C PRO A 176 -9.78 -16.53 3.98
N GLU A 177 -10.69 -16.50 4.96
CA GLU A 177 -10.53 -16.12 6.36
C GLU A 177 -9.97 -14.72 6.63
N GLN A 178 -8.72 -14.45 6.26
CA GLN A 178 -8.05 -13.16 6.44
C GLN A 178 -6.96 -12.94 5.38
N GLY A 179 -6.41 -11.74 5.34
CA GLY A 179 -5.35 -11.36 4.41
C GLY A 179 -5.88 -10.85 3.07
N LEU A 180 -4.97 -10.31 2.29
CA LEU A 180 -5.24 -9.81 0.95
C LEU A 180 -4.26 -10.45 -0.03
N PRO A 181 -4.71 -10.86 -1.22
CA PRO A 181 -3.86 -11.48 -2.23
C PRO A 181 -2.79 -10.50 -2.73
N LEU A 182 -1.55 -10.97 -2.77
CA LEU A 182 -0.45 -10.24 -3.40
C LEU A 182 -0.58 -10.40 -4.92
N GLY A 183 -1.04 -9.35 -5.60
CA GLY A 183 -1.23 -9.33 -7.06
C GLY A 183 -2.45 -8.55 -7.51
N ASN A 184 -3.38 -8.26 -6.62
CA ASN A 184 -4.53 -7.41 -6.92
C ASN A 184 -4.19 -5.92 -6.72
N GLN A 185 -4.60 -5.08 -7.66
CA GLN A 185 -4.45 -3.63 -7.54
C GLN A 185 -5.23 -3.07 -6.34
N THR A 186 -6.42 -3.60 -6.08
CA THR A 186 -7.25 -3.22 -4.93
C THR A 186 -6.59 -3.51 -3.59
N SER A 187 -5.82 -4.61 -3.48
CA SER A 187 -5.11 -4.97 -2.25
C SER A 187 -4.12 -3.89 -1.81
N GLN A 188 -3.53 -3.16 -2.76
CA GLN A 188 -2.62 -2.05 -2.46
C GLN A 188 -3.37 -0.91 -1.75
N TRP A 189 -4.50 -0.46 -2.30
CA TRP A 189 -5.32 0.59 -1.72
C TRP A 189 -5.92 0.21 -0.38
N PHE A 190 -6.38 -1.04 -0.25
CA PHE A 190 -6.89 -1.56 1.01
C PHE A 190 -5.80 -1.59 2.10
N ALA A 191 -4.59 -2.02 1.74
CA ALA A 191 -3.45 -2.00 2.65
C ALA A 191 -3.06 -0.57 3.06
N LEU A 192 -3.09 0.40 2.15
CA LEU A 192 -2.83 1.80 2.51
C LEU A 192 -3.84 2.32 3.54
N LEU A 193 -5.13 2.06 3.33
CA LEU A 193 -6.21 2.47 4.24
C LEU A 193 -6.15 1.73 5.58
N TYR A 194 -5.75 0.47 5.59
CA TYR A 194 -5.74 -0.33 6.82
C TYR A 194 -4.84 0.26 7.90
N LEU A 195 -3.67 0.79 7.52
CA LEU A 195 -2.71 1.46 8.41
C LEU A 195 -2.95 2.97 8.59
N ASP A 196 -3.98 3.57 7.99
CA ASP A 196 -4.27 5.01 8.14
C ASP A 196 -4.43 5.42 9.62
N GLU A 197 -4.90 4.51 10.48
CA GLU A 197 -5.03 4.76 11.91
C GLU A 197 -3.67 4.93 12.61
N VAL A 198 -2.64 4.21 12.15
CA VAL A 198 -1.26 4.39 12.61
C VAL A 198 -0.70 5.72 12.10
N ASP A 199 -0.98 6.07 10.84
CA ASP A 199 -0.57 7.36 10.28
C ASP A 199 -1.14 8.53 11.08
N ARG A 200 -2.43 8.49 11.41
CA ARG A 200 -3.11 9.51 12.23
C ARG A 200 -2.62 9.54 13.66
N LEU A 201 -2.39 8.38 14.28
CA LEU A 201 -1.76 8.32 15.59
C LEU A 201 -0.43 9.09 15.60
N ILE A 202 0.44 8.80 14.61
CA ILE A 202 1.79 9.38 14.54
C ILE A 202 1.73 10.89 14.25
N LYS A 203 0.92 11.30 13.27
CA LYS A 203 0.89 12.70 12.83
C LYS A 203 0.03 13.60 13.71
N GLU A 204 -1.13 13.13 14.15
CA GLU A 204 -2.13 13.97 14.83
C GLU A 204 -2.00 13.91 16.36
N LYS A 205 -1.78 12.71 16.93
CA LYS A 205 -1.72 12.52 18.39
C LYS A 205 -0.29 12.64 18.93
N LEU A 206 0.66 11.90 18.35
CA LEU A 206 2.06 11.94 18.75
C LEU A 206 2.78 13.15 18.19
N ARG A 207 2.22 13.79 17.16
CA ARG A 207 2.75 14.98 16.49
C ARG A 207 4.20 14.82 16.04
N ALA A 208 4.56 13.60 15.57
CA ALA A 208 5.88 13.33 15.02
C ALA A 208 6.07 14.05 13.67
N PRO A 209 6.96 15.07 13.57
CA PRO A 209 7.10 15.87 12.35
C PRO A 209 7.76 15.08 11.22
N TYR A 210 8.71 14.22 11.55
CA TYR A 210 9.54 13.49 10.61
C TYR A 210 9.10 12.03 10.54
N TYR A 211 8.11 11.76 9.70
CA TYR A 211 7.50 10.46 9.50
C TYR A 211 7.26 10.20 8.02
N ILE A 212 7.70 9.06 7.52
CA ILE A 212 7.47 8.57 6.15
C ILE A 212 7.08 7.09 6.18
N ARG A 213 6.08 6.72 5.39
CA ARG A 213 5.62 5.33 5.23
C ARG A 213 5.61 4.89 3.77
N TYR A 214 6.09 3.68 3.53
CA TYR A 214 5.96 2.96 2.28
C TYR A 214 5.35 1.57 2.56
N MET A 215 4.06 1.40 2.36
CA MET A 215 3.27 0.23 2.79
C MET A 215 3.40 -0.03 4.29
N ASP A 216 3.95 -1.18 4.67
CA ASP A 216 4.22 -1.63 6.02
C ASP A 216 5.59 -1.21 6.57
N ASP A 217 6.46 -0.68 5.71
CA ASP A 217 7.77 -0.17 6.08
C ASP A 217 7.70 1.34 6.35
N PHE A 218 8.00 1.77 7.58
CA PHE A 218 7.94 3.18 7.94
C PHE A 218 9.02 3.61 8.93
N VAL A 219 9.37 4.89 8.82
CA VAL A 219 10.46 5.50 9.58
C VAL A 219 10.00 6.79 10.24
N LEU A 220 10.30 6.92 11.54
CA LEU A 220 10.21 8.17 12.30
C LEU A 220 11.62 8.63 12.69
N LEU A 221 11.84 9.94 12.68
CA LEU A 221 13.09 10.53 13.15
C LEU A 221 12.80 11.50 14.32
N SER A 222 13.71 11.56 15.29
CA SER A 222 13.64 12.49 16.41
C SER A 222 15.02 12.68 17.06
N GLU A 223 15.22 13.81 17.69
CA GLU A 223 16.39 14.08 18.54
C GLU A 223 16.30 13.32 19.87
N SER A 224 15.07 13.01 20.36
CA SER A 224 14.83 12.27 21.61
C SER A 224 14.58 10.78 21.33
N LYS A 225 15.42 9.94 21.92
CA LYS A 225 15.25 8.48 21.94
C LYS A 225 14.02 8.06 22.75
N GLU A 226 13.77 8.75 23.87
CA GLU A 226 12.64 8.52 24.77
C GLU A 226 11.30 8.77 24.03
N PHE A 227 11.23 9.84 23.22
CA PHE A 227 10.08 10.13 22.38
C PHE A 227 9.82 8.98 21.40
N LEU A 228 10.84 8.45 20.74
CA LEU A 228 10.70 7.32 19.83
C LEU A 228 10.31 6.02 20.53
N GLN A 229 10.77 5.80 21.78
CA GLN A 229 10.33 4.66 22.60
C GLN A 229 8.83 4.77 22.91
N LYS A 230 8.36 5.96 23.30
CA LYS A 230 6.92 6.24 23.50
C LYS A 230 6.14 6.00 22.19
N CYS A 231 6.62 6.52 21.07
CA CYS A 231 5.99 6.28 19.77
C CYS A 231 5.89 4.78 19.45
N ARG A 232 6.94 4.01 19.66
CA ARG A 232 6.95 2.56 19.45
C ARG A 232 5.89 1.85 20.28
N ALA A 233 5.78 2.18 21.57
CA ALA A 233 4.80 1.59 22.48
C ALA A 233 3.36 1.88 22.03
N GLU A 234 3.05 3.13 21.70
CA GLU A 234 1.72 3.53 21.24
C GLU A 234 1.36 2.90 19.88
N ILE A 235 2.30 2.84 18.93
CA ILE A 235 2.12 2.16 17.64
C ILE A 235 1.84 0.67 17.85
N GLN A 236 2.62 -0.01 18.70
CA GLN A 236 2.43 -1.41 19.03
C GLN A 236 1.05 -1.67 19.64
N LYS A 237 0.61 -0.81 20.55
CA LYS A 237 -0.73 -0.87 21.16
C LYS A 237 -1.84 -0.75 20.12
N VAL A 238 -1.79 0.28 19.26
CA VAL A 238 -2.82 0.47 18.20
C VAL A 238 -2.81 -0.68 17.19
N CYS A 239 -1.62 -1.17 16.80
CA CYS A 239 -1.52 -2.33 15.92
C CYS A 239 -2.20 -3.56 16.53
N ALA A 240 -1.91 -3.87 17.80
CA ALA A 240 -2.46 -5.05 18.48
C ALA A 240 -3.96 -4.93 18.76
N GLU A 241 -4.38 -3.85 19.41
CA GLU A 241 -5.75 -3.70 19.91
C GLU A 241 -6.77 -3.41 18.79
N LYS A 242 -6.41 -2.51 17.85
CA LYS A 242 -7.35 -2.03 16.85
C LYS A 242 -7.23 -2.69 15.48
N LEU A 243 -6.01 -3.11 15.10
CA LEU A 243 -5.74 -3.64 13.78
C LEU A 243 -5.47 -5.14 13.77
N LYS A 244 -5.32 -5.78 14.93
CA LYS A 244 -4.93 -7.18 15.06
C LYS A 244 -3.64 -7.51 14.30
N LEU A 245 -2.69 -6.57 14.34
CA LEU A 245 -1.37 -6.67 13.73
C LEU A 245 -0.29 -6.66 14.79
N SER A 246 0.88 -7.20 14.46
CA SER A 246 2.07 -7.14 15.30
C SER A 246 3.24 -6.50 14.56
N LEU A 247 4.08 -5.77 15.29
CA LEU A 247 5.35 -5.28 14.75
C LEU A 247 6.31 -6.47 14.54
N ASN A 248 7.11 -6.39 13.48
CA ASN A 248 8.14 -7.36 13.19
C ASN A 248 9.31 -7.20 14.20
N ASN A 249 10.03 -8.30 14.50
CA ASN A 249 11.23 -8.30 15.34
C ASN A 249 12.38 -7.40 14.83
N LYS A 250 12.31 -6.97 13.56
CA LYS A 250 13.23 -6.00 12.96
C LYS A 250 12.93 -4.55 13.31
N THR A 251 11.83 -4.29 14.05
CA THR A 251 11.50 -2.96 14.55
C THR A 251 12.56 -2.52 15.55
N GLN A 252 13.25 -1.42 15.24
CA GLN A 252 14.39 -0.97 16.01
C GLN A 252 14.48 0.55 16.12
N ILE A 253 15.10 1.00 17.22
CA ILE A 253 15.55 2.38 17.40
C ILE A 253 17.07 2.40 17.28
N GLY A 254 17.59 3.30 16.47
CA GLY A 254 19.03 3.47 16.27
C GLY A 254 19.45 4.92 16.10
N LYS A 255 20.75 5.18 16.13
CA LYS A 255 21.31 6.51 15.81
C LYS A 255 21.39 6.72 14.31
N ILE A 256 20.97 7.90 13.82
CA ILE A 256 20.94 8.23 12.38
C ILE A 256 22.36 8.17 11.79
N LYS A 257 23.38 8.53 12.55
CA LYS A 257 24.79 8.43 12.12
C LYS A 257 25.26 7.01 11.81
N ASN A 258 24.58 5.98 12.32
CA ASN A 258 24.87 4.58 12.01
C ASN A 258 24.18 4.09 10.72
N GLY A 259 23.27 4.91 10.18
CA GLY A 259 22.50 4.62 8.98
C GLY A 259 21.10 4.04 9.25
N VAL A 260 20.15 4.45 8.44
CA VAL A 260 18.76 4.00 8.44
C VAL A 260 18.50 3.13 7.22
N ASP A 261 18.13 1.89 7.41
CA ASP A 261 17.75 1.01 6.32
C ASP A 261 16.32 1.30 5.85
N PHE A 262 16.15 1.77 4.62
CA PHE A 262 14.85 2.06 4.06
C PHE A 262 14.83 1.80 2.54
N LEU A 263 13.82 1.08 2.06
CA LEU A 263 13.59 0.78 0.64
C LEU A 263 14.82 0.21 -0.11
N GLY A 264 15.52 -0.73 0.51
CA GLY A 264 16.67 -1.41 -0.10
C GLY A 264 18.01 -0.70 0.05
N PHE A 265 18.02 0.51 0.63
CA PHE A 265 19.22 1.29 0.84
C PHE A 265 19.48 1.56 2.33
N ASN A 266 20.74 1.79 2.66
CA ASN A 266 21.17 2.38 3.93
C ASN A 266 21.42 3.88 3.71
N HIS A 267 20.80 4.71 4.54
CA HIS A 267 20.87 6.17 4.49
C HIS A 267 21.57 6.68 5.73
N LYS A 268 22.78 7.21 5.58
CA LYS A 268 23.64 7.65 6.67
C LYS A 268 23.82 9.17 6.65
N LEU A 269 23.56 9.83 7.78
CA LEU A 269 23.87 11.24 7.98
C LEU A 269 25.30 11.37 8.54
N THR A 270 26.16 12.11 7.85
CA THR A 270 27.53 12.38 8.31
C THR A 270 27.57 13.57 9.25
N VAL A 271 28.67 13.74 9.95
CA VAL A 271 28.93 14.90 10.82
C VAL A 271 28.97 16.23 10.07
N SER A 272 29.25 16.20 8.76
CA SER A 272 29.22 17.39 7.88
C SER A 272 27.84 17.70 7.30
N GLY A 273 26.79 16.93 7.67
CA GLY A 273 25.42 17.09 7.14
C GLY A 273 25.18 16.42 5.78
N LYS A 274 26.19 15.79 5.19
CA LYS A 274 26.01 15.04 3.93
C LYS A 274 25.25 13.75 4.20
N ILE A 275 24.29 13.42 3.33
CA ILE A 275 23.57 12.14 3.38
C ILE A 275 24.20 11.19 2.35
N VAL A 276 24.68 10.05 2.82
CA VAL A 276 25.26 8.99 1.99
C VAL A 276 24.21 7.89 1.83
N LYS A 277 23.90 7.55 0.58
CA LYS A 277 23.01 6.43 0.21
C LYS A 277 23.86 5.28 -0.34
N SER A 278 23.78 4.10 0.27
CA SER A 278 24.47 2.88 -0.16
C SER A 278 23.48 1.70 -0.24
N LEU A 279 23.76 0.69 -1.06
CA LEU A 279 22.98 -0.53 -1.08
C LEU A 279 23.07 -1.22 0.29
N ARG A 280 21.97 -1.77 0.75
CA ARG A 280 21.92 -2.53 1.99
C ARG A 280 22.75 -3.81 1.85
N ALA A 281 23.54 -4.16 2.88
CA ALA A 281 24.43 -5.32 2.86
C ALA A 281 23.72 -6.68 2.59
N SER A 282 22.43 -6.78 2.94
CA SER A 282 21.59 -7.98 2.68
C SER A 282 20.96 -8.01 1.28
N ALA A 283 21.25 -7.02 0.43
CA ALA A 283 20.77 -6.95 -0.97
C ALA A 283 21.86 -7.33 -1.98
N LYS A 284 23.00 -7.85 -1.48
CA LYS A 284 24.07 -8.46 -2.28
C LYS A 284 23.81 -9.93 -2.52
#